data_606134d1e1a059b4723a893db7fb00a9
#
_entry.id   606134d1e1a059b4723a893db7fb00a9
#
_cell.length_a   1.000
_cell.length_b   1.000
_cell.length_c   1.000
_cell.angle_alpha   90.00
_cell.angle_beta   90.00
_cell.angle_gamma   90.00
#
_symmetry.space_group_name_H-M   'P 1'
#
loop_
_entity.id
_entity.type
_entity.pdbx_description
1 polymer ?
#
loop_
_entity_poly.entity_id
_entity_poly.type
_entity_poly.pdbx_seq_one_letter_code
_entity_poly.pdbx_strand_id
1 'polypeptide(L)'
;MNKEDSLYSIYVQILKEELVMAMGCTEPIAISYACAKATQVLDHLPDRIVVKASGSIIKNVKSVIVPHTNGLKGIEVAAAAGALYGDADAKLEVLSSATREQIEELPEYVQNTNITVQHIEQGHVFDLEIHVYYEQEHASVRIVDTHTNIVQIEKNWQVIFEDKTTSLELKADHSALIMKQIWDFSQTVDIDDVKEILDRQITCNMAIANEGIHNSYGANIGHVILNMDSDCVKTRAKAYAAAGSDARMNGCELPVVINSGSGNQGITCCVPVVVYAKELDCTQEQLYRALVLSNLTAIYIKTGIGTLSAFCGAVSAGAAAGAGIAYLHNGTYKEIQHTIVNALAILSGTICDGAKASCAAKIASSADAGIMGYYMYKNKQQFYAGDGIVAHSVDETIQNIGTLGSQGMLQTNDKIIEMMISCD
;
A
#
# COMPACT_ATOMS: atom_id res chain seq x y z
N MET A 1 19.94 -20.03 -3.29
CA MET A 1 20.66 -18.74 -3.44
C MET A 1 21.56 -18.56 -2.24
N ASN A 2 22.84 -18.23 -2.40
CA ASN A 2 23.80 -18.09 -1.30
C ASN A 2 24.03 -16.60 -0.99
N LYS A 3 24.53 -16.26 0.24
CA LYS A 3 24.85 -14.87 0.62
C LYS A 3 25.89 -14.20 -0.31
N GLU A 4 26.70 -14.97 -1.01
CA GLU A 4 27.70 -14.47 -1.97
C GLU A 4 27.10 -14.15 -3.35
N ASP A 5 25.85 -14.55 -3.60
CA ASP A 5 25.13 -14.26 -4.84
C ASP A 5 24.69 -12.79 -4.84
N SER A 6 24.99 -12.06 -5.90
CA SER A 6 24.56 -10.65 -6.02
C SER A 6 23.05 -10.46 -5.91
N LEU A 7 22.25 -11.43 -6.35
CA LEU A 7 20.80 -11.40 -6.23
C LEU A 7 20.32 -11.51 -4.79
N TYR A 8 21.09 -12.17 -3.91
CA TYR A 8 20.72 -12.29 -2.50
C TYR A 8 20.60 -10.92 -1.82
N SER A 9 21.64 -10.09 -1.97
CA SER A 9 21.67 -8.74 -1.40
C SER A 9 20.58 -7.84 -2.01
N ILE A 10 20.31 -7.97 -3.30
CA ILE A 10 19.23 -7.25 -3.99
C ILE A 10 17.87 -7.60 -3.36
N TYR A 11 17.58 -8.88 -3.13
CA TYR A 11 16.29 -9.31 -2.56
C TYR A 11 16.10 -8.90 -1.11
N VAL A 12 17.17 -8.95 -0.30
CA VAL A 12 17.15 -8.38 1.07
C VAL A 12 16.88 -6.88 1.01
N GLN A 13 17.53 -6.16 0.09
CA GLN A 13 17.36 -4.72 -0.05
C GLN A 13 15.95 -4.35 -0.51
N ILE A 14 15.37 -5.08 -1.49
CA ILE A 14 13.97 -4.91 -1.91
C ILE A 14 13.02 -5.04 -0.70
N LEU A 15 13.18 -6.07 0.13
CA LEU A 15 12.35 -6.22 1.34
C LEU A 15 12.51 -5.04 2.30
N LYS A 16 13.73 -4.53 2.48
CA LYS A 16 13.99 -3.37 3.37
C LYS A 16 13.36 -2.08 2.86
N GLU A 17 13.38 -1.85 1.57
CA GLU A 17 12.84 -0.65 0.93
C GLU A 17 11.32 -0.67 0.84
N GLU A 18 10.71 -1.84 0.62
CA GLU A 18 9.29 -1.98 0.38
C GLU A 18 8.46 -2.25 1.65
N LEU A 19 9.08 -2.82 2.71
CA LEU A 19 8.40 -3.14 3.96
C LEU A 19 8.71 -2.09 5.04
N VAL A 20 8.16 -0.88 4.85
CA VAL A 20 8.34 0.23 5.79
C VAL A 20 7.07 0.51 6.58
N MET A 21 7.21 1.13 7.76
CA MET A 21 6.06 1.53 8.57
C MET A 21 5.38 2.76 7.98
N ALA A 22 4.06 2.80 8.10
CA ALA A 22 3.24 3.95 7.77
C ALA A 22 1.97 3.98 8.64
N MET A 23 1.46 5.17 8.93
CA MET A 23 0.20 5.37 9.61
C MET A 23 -0.90 5.70 8.62
N GLY A 24 -2.07 5.09 8.78
CA GLY A 24 -3.24 5.37 7.93
C GLY A 24 -2.99 5.15 6.43
N CYS A 25 -3.63 5.97 5.59
CA CYS A 25 -3.41 5.96 4.14
C CYS A 25 -2.19 6.79 3.76
N THR A 26 -1.32 6.26 2.92
CA THR A 26 -0.02 6.85 2.59
C THR A 26 -0.13 8.15 1.78
N GLU A 27 -1.15 8.31 0.93
CA GLU A 27 -1.32 9.50 0.10
C GLU A 27 -1.73 10.74 0.91
N PRO A 28 -2.74 10.72 1.83
CA PRO A 28 -2.99 11.84 2.73
C PRO A 28 -1.76 12.19 3.59
N ILE A 29 -1.04 11.18 4.06
CA ILE A 29 0.18 11.38 4.84
C ILE A 29 1.28 12.06 4.01
N ALA A 30 1.42 11.73 2.72
CA ALA A 30 2.35 12.43 1.84
C ALA A 30 1.98 13.91 1.65
N ILE A 31 0.67 14.24 1.59
CA ILE A 31 0.20 15.63 1.56
C ILE A 31 0.56 16.33 2.87
N SER A 32 0.28 15.71 4.03
CA SER A 32 0.64 16.26 5.33
C SER A 32 2.16 16.45 5.46
N TYR A 33 2.96 15.50 4.98
CA TYR A 33 4.41 15.57 4.99
C TYR A 33 4.95 16.72 4.12
N ALA A 34 4.45 16.86 2.89
CA ALA A 34 4.85 17.95 2.01
C ALA A 34 4.45 19.32 2.59
N CYS A 35 3.25 19.40 3.20
CA CYS A 35 2.78 20.63 3.82
C CYS A 35 3.56 20.97 5.09
N ALA A 36 3.84 20.01 5.96
CA ALA A 36 4.70 20.20 7.13
C ALA A 36 6.09 20.70 6.74
N LYS A 37 6.69 20.11 5.67
CA LYS A 37 8.00 20.54 5.16
C LYS A 37 7.96 21.94 4.58
N ALA A 38 6.92 22.28 3.82
CA ALA A 38 6.74 23.62 3.27
C ALA A 38 6.56 24.66 4.39
N THR A 39 5.75 24.33 5.43
CA THR A 39 5.55 25.18 6.61
C THR A 39 6.85 25.37 7.41
N GLN A 40 7.64 24.32 7.57
CA GLN A 40 8.96 24.40 8.20
C GLN A 40 9.89 25.36 7.45
N VAL A 41 9.86 25.35 6.10
CA VAL A 41 10.65 26.27 5.26
C VAL A 41 10.14 27.69 5.32
N LEU A 42 8.81 27.88 5.36
CA LEU A 42 8.16 29.19 5.49
C LEU A 42 8.48 29.85 6.83
N ASP A 43 8.61 29.05 7.91
CA ASP A 43 8.86 29.48 9.31
C ASP A 43 7.68 30.23 9.96
N HIS A 44 6.49 30.09 9.39
CA HIS A 44 5.23 30.66 9.89
C HIS A 44 4.08 29.71 9.60
N LEU A 45 3.02 29.74 10.44
CA LEU A 45 1.78 29.04 10.16
C LEU A 45 1.08 29.70 8.96
N PRO A 46 0.84 28.97 7.85
CA PRO A 46 0.30 29.59 6.63
C PRO A 46 -1.16 30.02 6.79
N ASP A 47 -1.49 31.18 6.20
CA ASP A 47 -2.87 31.69 6.05
C ASP A 47 -3.52 31.26 4.72
N ARG A 48 -2.70 30.76 3.77
CA ARG A 48 -3.16 30.19 2.49
C ARG A 48 -2.31 29.00 2.08
N ILE A 49 -2.99 27.94 1.63
CA ILE A 49 -2.36 26.70 1.14
C ILE A 49 -2.93 26.38 -0.24
N VAL A 50 -2.07 26.07 -1.21
CA VAL A 50 -2.45 25.55 -2.52
C VAL A 50 -1.85 24.16 -2.69
N VAL A 51 -2.72 23.18 -2.83
CA VAL A 51 -2.35 21.78 -3.10
C VAL A 51 -2.54 21.51 -4.58
N LYS A 52 -1.45 21.28 -5.30
CA LYS A 52 -1.52 20.78 -6.67
C LYS A 52 -1.20 19.28 -6.63
N ALA A 53 -2.10 18.45 -7.16
CA ALA A 53 -1.97 17.00 -7.08
C ALA A 53 -2.40 16.32 -8.37
N SER A 54 -1.72 15.21 -8.73
CA SER A 54 -2.17 14.36 -9.82
C SER A 54 -3.55 13.77 -9.53
N GLY A 55 -4.30 13.46 -10.58
CA GLY A 55 -5.63 12.85 -10.45
C GLY A 55 -5.61 11.56 -9.63
N SER A 56 -4.53 10.81 -9.67
CA SER A 56 -4.35 9.58 -8.88
C SER A 56 -4.27 9.85 -7.37
N ILE A 57 -3.63 10.95 -6.95
CA ILE A 57 -3.59 11.38 -5.54
C ILE A 57 -4.98 11.86 -5.12
N ILE A 58 -5.63 12.71 -5.93
CA ILE A 58 -6.99 13.20 -5.66
C ILE A 58 -7.94 12.02 -5.45
N LYS A 59 -7.91 11.04 -6.36
CA LYS A 59 -8.70 9.80 -6.28
C LYS A 59 -8.51 9.07 -4.95
N ASN A 60 -7.28 8.97 -4.45
CA ASN A 60 -6.96 8.18 -3.27
C ASN A 60 -7.17 8.91 -1.94
N VAL A 61 -7.28 10.24 -1.94
CA VAL A 61 -7.39 11.04 -0.70
C VAL A 61 -8.82 11.51 -0.43
N LYS A 62 -9.61 11.81 -1.47
CA LYS A 62 -10.93 12.46 -1.35
C LYS A 62 -11.86 11.83 -0.29
N SER A 63 -11.87 10.52 -0.14
CA SER A 63 -12.84 9.80 0.71
C SER A 63 -12.25 9.13 1.94
N VAL A 64 -10.94 9.27 2.18
CA VAL A 64 -10.26 8.56 3.28
C VAL A 64 -10.14 9.46 4.51
N ILE A 65 -10.26 8.87 5.69
CA ILE A 65 -10.01 9.56 6.94
C ILE A 65 -8.51 9.81 7.09
N VAL A 66 -8.15 11.04 7.41
CA VAL A 66 -6.77 11.43 7.74
C VAL A 66 -6.50 11.02 9.21
N PRO A 67 -5.42 10.31 9.51
CA PRO A 67 -5.07 9.97 10.89
C PRO A 67 -4.91 11.20 11.78
N HIS A 68 -5.17 11.08 13.08
CA HIS A 68 -5.03 12.17 14.07
C HIS A 68 -5.82 13.45 13.73
N THR A 69 -7.05 13.29 13.18
CA THR A 69 -7.92 14.43 12.81
C THR A 69 -9.35 14.30 13.34
N ASN A 70 -9.60 13.40 14.33
CA ASN A 70 -10.95 13.10 14.81
C ASN A 70 -11.95 12.70 13.71
N GLY A 71 -11.47 11.95 12.69
CA GLY A 71 -12.33 11.38 11.64
C GLY A 71 -12.59 12.32 10.45
N LEU A 72 -11.89 13.42 10.34
CA LEU A 72 -11.98 14.32 9.18
C LEU A 72 -11.35 13.68 7.93
N LYS A 73 -11.81 14.11 6.75
CA LYS A 73 -11.45 13.52 5.45
C LYS A 73 -11.00 14.60 4.47
N GLY A 74 -10.23 14.16 3.47
CA GLY A 74 -9.96 14.95 2.29
C GLY A 74 -8.57 15.58 2.26
N ILE A 75 -8.30 16.20 1.12
CA ILE A 75 -6.99 16.80 0.80
C ILE A 75 -6.73 18.02 1.66
N GLU A 76 -7.75 18.85 1.84
CA GLU A 76 -7.68 20.09 2.63
C GLU A 76 -7.34 19.79 4.08
N VAL A 77 -7.97 18.75 4.64
CA VAL A 77 -7.70 18.30 6.01
C VAL A 77 -6.27 17.77 6.15
N ALA A 78 -5.80 16.98 5.18
CA ALA A 78 -4.44 16.46 5.20
C ALA A 78 -3.39 17.57 5.12
N ALA A 79 -3.61 18.59 4.28
CA ALA A 79 -2.74 19.75 4.16
C ALA A 79 -2.75 20.59 5.45
N ALA A 80 -3.93 20.88 6.00
CA ALA A 80 -4.08 21.65 7.24
C ALA A 80 -3.42 20.95 8.43
N ALA A 81 -3.62 19.65 8.58
CA ALA A 81 -2.99 18.88 9.66
C ALA A 81 -1.46 18.91 9.56
N GLY A 82 -0.92 18.76 8.34
CA GLY A 82 0.51 18.88 8.10
C GLY A 82 1.07 20.27 8.45
N ALA A 83 0.33 21.33 8.10
CA ALA A 83 0.73 22.70 8.42
C ALA A 83 0.68 23.01 9.93
N LEU A 84 -0.40 22.56 10.60
CA LEU A 84 -0.68 22.96 11.99
C LEU A 84 0.22 22.23 12.99
N TYR A 85 0.45 20.93 12.80
CA TYR A 85 1.17 20.10 13.78
C TYR A 85 2.05 18.99 13.17
N GLY A 86 2.27 19.02 11.86
CA GLY A 86 3.09 17.98 11.21
C GLY A 86 4.57 18.08 11.57
N ASP A 87 5.17 16.96 11.97
CA ASP A 87 6.62 16.79 12.12
C ASP A 87 7.22 16.29 10.79
N ALA A 88 7.84 17.19 10.02
CA ALA A 88 8.42 16.87 8.72
C ALA A 88 9.55 15.83 8.79
N ASP A 89 10.25 15.71 9.92
CA ASP A 89 11.35 14.75 10.07
C ASP A 89 10.85 13.31 10.28
N ALA A 90 9.61 13.15 10.74
CA ALA A 90 8.95 11.86 10.91
C ALA A 90 8.42 11.24 9.59
N LYS A 91 8.51 11.92 8.43
CA LYS A 91 8.10 11.43 7.10
C LYS A 91 6.68 10.83 7.09
N LEU A 92 6.56 9.49 6.89
CA LEU A 92 5.25 8.81 6.84
C LEU A 92 4.57 8.68 8.22
N GLU A 93 5.20 9.12 9.28
CA GLU A 93 4.64 9.24 10.63
C GLU A 93 4.46 10.72 11.04
N VAL A 94 4.41 11.62 10.08
CA VAL A 94 4.37 13.09 10.21
C VAL A 94 3.31 13.62 11.19
N LEU A 95 2.20 12.92 11.39
CA LEU A 95 1.12 13.31 12.29
C LEU A 95 1.14 12.56 13.65
N SER A 96 2.10 11.67 13.88
CA SER A 96 2.13 10.79 15.06
C SER A 96 2.33 11.51 16.39
N SER A 97 2.94 12.69 16.37
CA SER A 97 3.21 13.51 17.56
C SER A 97 2.10 14.52 17.90
N ALA A 98 0.96 14.50 17.15
CA ALA A 98 -0.14 15.43 17.35
C ALA A 98 -0.71 15.35 18.76
N THR A 99 -0.83 16.50 19.44
CA THR A 99 -1.49 16.56 20.75
C THR A 99 -3.00 16.66 20.59
N ARG A 100 -3.73 16.35 21.66
CA ARG A 100 -5.18 16.43 21.65
C ARG A 100 -5.68 17.86 21.36
N GLU A 101 -5.02 18.85 21.94
CA GLU A 101 -5.34 20.27 21.74
C GLU A 101 -5.18 20.67 20.26
N GLN A 102 -4.09 20.25 19.62
CA GLN A 102 -3.85 20.52 18.20
C GLN A 102 -4.91 19.84 17.30
N ILE A 103 -5.31 18.61 17.63
CA ILE A 103 -6.36 17.89 16.90
C ILE A 103 -7.72 18.60 17.08
N GLU A 104 -8.02 19.12 18.26
CA GLU A 104 -9.25 19.87 18.54
C GLU A 104 -9.27 21.25 17.83
N GLU A 105 -8.11 21.87 17.57
CA GLU A 105 -7.96 23.13 16.84
C GLU A 105 -8.10 22.96 15.30
N LEU A 106 -7.81 21.79 14.76
CA LEU A 106 -7.77 21.54 13.31
C LEU A 106 -9.03 21.96 12.55
N PRO A 107 -10.27 21.68 13.01
CA PRO A 107 -11.48 22.08 12.29
C PRO A 107 -11.59 23.60 12.11
N GLU A 108 -11.21 24.38 13.12
CA GLU A 108 -11.19 25.82 13.05
C GLU A 108 -10.11 26.33 12.10
N TYR A 109 -8.93 25.75 12.13
CA TYR A 109 -7.85 26.07 11.19
C TYR A 109 -8.23 25.77 9.74
N VAL A 110 -8.84 24.60 9.44
CA VAL A 110 -9.35 24.27 8.11
C VAL A 110 -10.38 25.29 7.61
N GLN A 111 -11.27 25.76 8.50
CA GLN A 111 -12.34 26.69 8.15
C GLN A 111 -11.80 28.11 7.90
N ASN A 112 -10.79 28.54 8.63
CA ASN A 112 -10.25 29.91 8.58
C ASN A 112 -9.12 30.07 7.57
N THR A 113 -8.49 28.99 7.12
CA THR A 113 -7.37 29.00 6.17
C THR A 113 -7.90 28.87 4.74
N ASN A 114 -7.38 29.67 3.81
CA ASN A 114 -7.72 29.55 2.40
C ASN A 114 -6.96 28.38 1.76
N ILE A 115 -7.59 27.19 1.76
CA ILE A 115 -7.03 25.97 1.18
C ILE A 115 -7.68 25.69 -0.17
N THR A 116 -6.88 25.57 -1.24
CA THR A 116 -7.37 25.28 -2.58
C THR A 116 -6.66 24.06 -3.16
N VAL A 117 -7.42 23.20 -3.86
CA VAL A 117 -6.91 22.01 -4.53
C VAL A 117 -6.96 22.19 -6.04
N GLN A 118 -5.87 21.89 -6.72
CA GLN A 118 -5.72 22.00 -8.17
C GLN A 118 -5.27 20.67 -8.75
N HIS A 119 -5.87 20.26 -9.86
CA HIS A 119 -5.49 19.06 -10.58
C HIS A 119 -4.30 19.32 -11.49
N ILE A 120 -3.25 18.50 -11.37
CA ILE A 120 -2.13 18.46 -12.32
C ILE A 120 -2.52 17.52 -13.46
N GLU A 121 -2.84 18.09 -14.64
CA GLU A 121 -3.28 17.30 -15.80
C GLU A 121 -2.13 16.57 -16.51
N GLN A 122 -0.91 17.12 -16.44
CA GLN A 122 0.28 16.56 -17.08
C GLN A 122 1.42 16.50 -16.05
N GLY A 123 1.98 15.31 -15.85
CA GLY A 123 3.04 15.10 -14.86
C GLY A 123 3.27 13.62 -14.56
N HIS A 124 3.87 13.35 -13.42
CA HIS A 124 4.04 12.01 -12.92
C HIS A 124 2.71 11.41 -12.41
N VAL A 125 2.59 10.09 -12.40
CA VAL A 125 1.42 9.41 -11.83
C VAL A 125 1.25 9.76 -10.34
N PHE A 126 2.36 9.86 -9.60
CA PHE A 126 2.43 10.46 -8.28
C PHE A 126 3.15 11.81 -8.42
N ASP A 127 2.40 12.89 -8.41
CA ASP A 127 2.90 14.27 -8.50
C ASP A 127 2.11 15.13 -7.52
N LEU A 128 2.81 15.69 -6.55
CA LEU A 128 2.28 16.51 -5.47
C LEU A 128 3.14 17.75 -5.29
N GLU A 129 2.54 18.91 -5.39
CA GLU A 129 3.19 20.18 -5.16
C GLU A 129 2.37 21.00 -4.15
N ILE A 130 2.97 21.36 -3.03
CA ILE A 130 2.36 22.17 -1.98
C ILE A 130 2.97 23.55 -2.02
N HIS A 131 2.12 24.59 -2.06
CA HIS A 131 2.50 25.96 -1.86
C HIS A 131 1.84 26.49 -0.59
N VAL A 132 2.63 27.08 0.28
CA VAL A 132 2.19 27.73 1.52
C VAL A 132 2.57 29.20 1.52
N TYR A 133 1.67 30.03 2.06
CA TYR A 133 1.83 31.48 2.06
C TYR A 133 1.53 32.04 3.45
N TYR A 134 2.27 33.07 3.83
CA TYR A 134 2.01 33.90 4.97
C TYR A 134 2.34 35.36 4.60
N GLU A 135 1.34 36.24 4.56
CA GLU A 135 1.47 37.59 4.05
C GLU A 135 2.08 37.63 2.62
N GLN A 136 3.33 38.10 2.49
CA GLN A 136 4.07 38.15 1.22
C GLN A 136 5.11 37.02 1.07
N GLU A 137 5.29 36.21 2.10
CA GLU A 137 6.22 35.09 2.10
C GLU A 137 5.59 33.85 1.46
N HIS A 138 6.43 33.03 0.84
CA HIS A 138 6.02 31.84 0.13
C HIS A 138 7.05 30.73 0.32
N ALA A 139 6.58 29.51 0.50
CA ALA A 139 7.40 28.32 0.35
C ALA A 139 6.65 27.25 -0.44
N SER A 140 7.38 26.40 -1.14
CA SER A 140 6.79 25.25 -1.82
C SER A 140 7.65 24.01 -1.71
N VAL A 141 6.99 22.84 -1.77
CA VAL A 141 7.61 21.52 -1.77
C VAL A 141 6.95 20.67 -2.84
N ARG A 142 7.74 20.03 -3.68
CA ARG A 142 7.25 19.06 -4.67
C ARG A 142 7.78 17.66 -4.39
N ILE A 143 6.88 16.68 -4.41
CA ILE A 143 7.15 15.26 -4.25
C ILE A 143 6.71 14.53 -5.52
N VAL A 144 7.56 13.65 -6.07
CA VAL A 144 7.21 12.83 -7.25
C VAL A 144 7.57 11.36 -7.05
N ASP A 145 6.86 10.49 -7.77
CA ASP A 145 7.06 9.04 -7.90
C ASP A 145 6.83 8.24 -6.62
N THR A 146 7.30 8.70 -5.46
CA THR A 146 7.08 8.05 -4.16
C THR A 146 6.62 9.04 -3.11
N HIS A 147 6.02 8.54 -2.02
CA HIS A 147 5.37 9.37 -1.00
C HIS A 147 6.31 10.32 -0.22
N THR A 148 7.62 10.10 -0.26
CA THR A 148 8.61 10.89 0.49
C THR A 148 9.74 11.47 -0.36
N ASN A 149 9.68 11.29 -1.69
CA ASN A 149 10.72 11.75 -2.61
C ASN A 149 10.52 13.23 -2.94
N ILE A 150 11.07 14.12 -2.11
CA ILE A 150 11.09 15.57 -2.36
C ILE A 150 12.11 15.84 -3.47
N VAL A 151 11.64 16.41 -4.58
CA VAL A 151 12.49 16.78 -5.73
C VAL A 151 12.77 18.28 -5.81
N GLN A 152 11.95 19.12 -5.18
CA GLN A 152 12.15 20.56 -5.20
C GLN A 152 11.62 21.21 -3.92
N ILE A 153 12.36 22.19 -3.41
CA ILE A 153 11.93 23.09 -2.34
C ILE A 153 12.27 24.51 -2.77
N GLU A 154 11.28 25.41 -2.60
CA GLU A 154 11.46 26.84 -2.84
C GLU A 154 11.13 27.65 -1.59
N LYS A 155 11.81 28.78 -1.40
CA LYS A 155 11.45 29.85 -0.47
C LYS A 155 11.48 31.19 -1.21
N ASN A 156 10.38 31.95 -1.13
CA ASN A 156 10.24 33.27 -1.77
C ASN A 156 10.65 33.26 -3.26
N TRP A 157 10.17 32.23 -3.99
CA TRP A 157 10.40 32.01 -5.41
C TRP A 157 11.87 31.68 -5.79
N GLN A 158 12.69 31.38 -4.81
CA GLN A 158 14.05 30.89 -5.01
C GLN A 158 14.13 29.42 -4.69
N VAL A 159 14.61 28.61 -5.62
CA VAL A 159 14.90 27.21 -5.42
C VAL A 159 16.05 27.08 -4.42
N ILE A 160 15.77 26.50 -3.25
CA ILE A 160 16.76 26.24 -2.19
C ILE A 160 17.23 24.78 -2.16
N PHE A 161 16.43 23.89 -2.75
CA PHE A 161 16.78 22.50 -2.97
C PHE A 161 16.18 22.05 -4.30
N GLU A 162 16.98 21.41 -5.13
CA GLU A 162 16.53 20.75 -6.35
C GLU A 162 17.30 19.45 -6.49
N ASP A 163 16.58 18.34 -6.46
CA ASP A 163 17.17 17.07 -6.84
C ASP A 163 17.19 16.96 -8.35
N LYS A 164 18.36 17.27 -8.96
CA LYS A 164 18.61 17.13 -10.41
C LYS A 164 18.95 15.69 -10.78
N THR A 165 19.29 14.90 -9.80
CA THR A 165 19.29 13.48 -9.98
C THR A 165 17.83 13.04 -9.89
N THR A 166 17.29 12.48 -10.96
CA THR A 166 16.37 11.37 -10.77
C THR A 166 17.10 10.45 -9.81
N SER A 167 16.88 10.65 -8.49
CA SER A 167 17.62 9.94 -7.48
C SER A 167 17.24 8.48 -7.59
N LEU A 168 17.94 7.82 -8.46
CA LEU A 168 18.46 6.51 -8.24
C LEU A 168 19.45 6.60 -7.05
N GLU A 169 19.05 7.09 -5.87
CA GLU A 169 19.50 6.41 -4.67
C GLU A 169 19.25 4.95 -5.00
N LEU A 170 20.31 4.16 -5.06
CA LEU A 170 20.36 2.81 -5.56
C LEU A 170 19.17 2.00 -5.00
N LYS A 171 17.97 2.27 -5.55
CA LYS A 171 16.81 1.41 -5.28
C LYS A 171 17.17 0.07 -5.82
N ALA A 172 16.90 -0.94 -5.03
CA ALA A 172 17.15 -2.30 -5.46
C ALA A 172 16.44 -2.54 -6.80
N ASP A 173 17.14 -3.16 -7.72
CA ASP A 173 16.64 -3.42 -9.07
C ASP A 173 15.49 -4.45 -9.05
N HIS A 174 14.26 -3.98 -9.13
CA HIS A 174 13.07 -4.83 -9.18
C HIS A 174 13.00 -5.68 -10.46
N SER A 175 13.74 -5.35 -11.51
CA SER A 175 13.81 -6.18 -12.73
C SER A 175 14.50 -7.54 -12.49
N ALA A 176 15.23 -7.66 -11.38
CA ALA A 176 15.81 -8.92 -10.92
C ALA A 176 14.77 -9.92 -10.37
N LEU A 177 13.52 -9.49 -10.12
CA LEU A 177 12.48 -10.37 -9.58
C LEU A 177 11.95 -11.34 -10.63
N ILE A 178 12.09 -12.64 -10.37
CA ILE A 178 11.57 -13.76 -11.15
C ILE A 178 11.05 -14.81 -10.18
N MET A 179 9.90 -15.42 -10.43
CA MET A 179 9.26 -16.34 -9.50
C MET A 179 10.14 -17.49 -9.03
N LYS A 180 10.94 -18.08 -9.94
CA LYS A 180 11.85 -19.17 -9.55
C LYS A 180 12.91 -18.69 -8.56
N GLN A 181 13.46 -17.51 -8.75
CA GLN A 181 14.47 -16.95 -7.87
C GLN A 181 13.87 -16.49 -6.54
N ILE A 182 12.65 -15.94 -6.53
CA ILE A 182 11.90 -15.62 -5.31
C ILE A 182 11.67 -16.89 -4.48
N TRP A 183 11.25 -17.98 -5.13
CA TRP A 183 11.12 -19.27 -4.47
C TRP A 183 12.44 -19.76 -3.90
N ASP A 184 13.51 -19.78 -4.69
CA ASP A 184 14.82 -20.25 -4.23
C ASP A 184 15.35 -19.38 -3.07
N PHE A 185 15.16 -18.08 -3.12
CA PHE A 185 15.52 -17.16 -2.04
C PHE A 185 14.72 -17.47 -0.77
N SER A 186 13.41 -17.65 -0.86
CA SER A 186 12.58 -17.97 0.31
C SER A 186 13.01 -19.27 1.01
N GLN A 187 13.56 -20.24 0.26
CA GLN A 187 14.07 -21.50 0.83
C GLN A 187 15.41 -21.34 1.54
N THR A 188 16.24 -20.39 1.12
CA THR A 188 17.67 -20.36 1.47
C THR A 188 18.10 -19.09 2.18
N VAL A 189 17.23 -18.07 2.28
CA VAL A 189 17.55 -16.82 2.99
C VAL A 189 17.91 -17.10 4.44
N ASP A 190 18.98 -16.46 4.91
CA ASP A 190 19.30 -16.42 6.32
C ASP A 190 18.23 -15.59 7.03
N ILE A 191 17.55 -16.21 7.98
CA ILE A 191 16.44 -15.58 8.69
C ILE A 191 16.87 -14.31 9.43
N ASP A 192 18.09 -14.25 9.93
CA ASP A 192 18.60 -13.06 10.64
C ASP A 192 18.66 -11.83 9.74
N ASP A 193 18.81 -11.97 8.41
CA ASP A 193 18.85 -10.85 7.47
C ASP A 193 17.47 -10.22 7.21
N VAL A 194 16.38 -10.93 7.53
CA VAL A 194 14.99 -10.50 7.26
C VAL A 194 14.09 -10.49 8.51
N LYS A 195 14.55 -11.06 9.61
CA LYS A 195 13.77 -11.26 10.84
C LYS A 195 13.18 -9.96 11.38
N GLU A 196 14.00 -8.93 11.56
CA GLU A 196 13.57 -7.65 12.14
C GLU A 196 12.41 -7.03 11.36
N ILE A 197 12.52 -7.05 10.03
CA ILE A 197 11.51 -6.48 9.14
C ILE A 197 10.21 -7.28 9.22
N LEU A 198 10.31 -8.62 9.22
CA LEU A 198 9.16 -9.51 9.27
C LEU A 198 8.49 -9.51 10.65
N ASP A 199 9.25 -9.45 11.75
CA ASP A 199 8.70 -9.31 13.10
C ASP A 199 7.89 -8.02 13.22
N ARG A 200 8.41 -6.92 12.69
CA ARG A 200 7.72 -5.64 12.65
C ARG A 200 6.45 -5.73 11.81
N GLN A 201 6.51 -6.37 10.62
CA GLN A 201 5.33 -6.57 9.77
C GLN A 201 4.26 -7.41 10.47
N ILE A 202 4.63 -8.54 11.07
CA ILE A 202 3.70 -9.39 11.81
C ILE A 202 3.06 -8.60 12.94
N THR A 203 3.87 -7.93 13.75
CA THR A 203 3.40 -7.19 14.92
C THR A 203 2.41 -6.10 14.55
N CYS A 204 2.77 -5.21 13.64
CA CYS A 204 1.93 -4.07 13.26
C CYS A 204 0.66 -4.53 12.52
N ASN A 205 0.80 -5.42 11.53
CA ASN A 205 -0.33 -5.80 10.70
C ASN A 205 -1.32 -6.71 11.44
N MET A 206 -0.85 -7.54 12.37
CA MET A 206 -1.75 -8.29 13.24
C MET A 206 -2.39 -7.41 14.32
N ALA A 207 -1.71 -6.39 14.83
CA ALA A 207 -2.29 -5.44 15.80
C ALA A 207 -3.49 -4.73 15.20
N ILE A 208 -3.36 -4.15 14.01
CA ILE A 208 -4.47 -3.44 13.35
C ILE A 208 -5.59 -4.40 12.89
N ALA A 209 -5.25 -5.63 12.50
CA ALA A 209 -6.26 -6.65 12.17
C ALA A 209 -7.07 -7.05 13.41
N ASN A 210 -6.42 -7.26 14.56
CA ASN A 210 -7.09 -7.51 15.83
C ASN A 210 -7.94 -6.31 16.26
N GLU A 211 -7.43 -5.09 16.13
CA GLU A 211 -8.19 -3.87 16.41
C GLU A 211 -9.49 -3.81 15.63
N GLY A 212 -9.42 -4.06 14.30
CA GLY A 212 -10.61 -4.08 13.44
C GLY A 212 -11.57 -5.24 13.71
N ILE A 213 -11.11 -6.35 14.32
CA ILE A 213 -11.99 -7.44 14.76
C ILE A 213 -12.70 -7.12 16.07
N HIS A 214 -12.09 -6.36 16.97
CA HIS A 214 -12.68 -6.07 18.29
C HIS A 214 -13.50 -4.79 18.31
N ASN A 215 -13.23 -3.87 17.39
CA ASN A 215 -13.89 -2.57 17.32
C ASN A 215 -14.56 -2.33 15.97
N SER A 216 -15.49 -1.37 15.94
CA SER A 216 -16.29 -1.06 14.74
C SER A 216 -15.60 -0.01 13.89
N TYR A 217 -15.30 -0.35 12.63
CA TYR A 217 -14.69 0.53 11.65
C TYR A 217 -15.34 0.41 10.27
N GLY A 218 -15.67 1.55 9.65
CA GLY A 218 -16.16 1.59 8.29
C GLY A 218 -17.38 0.71 8.04
N ALA A 219 -17.27 -0.23 7.12
CA ALA A 219 -18.36 -1.16 6.79
C ALA A 219 -18.32 -2.47 7.60
N ASN A 220 -17.37 -2.62 8.52
CA ASN A 220 -17.20 -3.82 9.36
C ASN A 220 -17.16 -5.13 8.56
N ILE A 221 -16.49 -5.14 7.43
CA ILE A 221 -16.43 -6.29 6.51
C ILE A 221 -15.88 -7.53 7.21
N GLY A 222 -14.87 -7.35 8.08
CA GLY A 222 -14.34 -8.46 8.88
C GLY A 222 -15.42 -9.13 9.72
N HIS A 223 -16.26 -8.35 10.42
CA HIS A 223 -17.39 -8.88 11.20
C HIS A 223 -18.47 -9.51 10.33
N VAL A 224 -18.79 -8.90 9.19
CA VAL A 224 -19.77 -9.45 8.25
C VAL A 224 -19.34 -10.85 7.80
N ILE A 225 -18.06 -11.04 7.46
CA ILE A 225 -17.52 -12.35 7.02
C ILE A 225 -17.61 -13.38 8.15
N LEU A 226 -17.22 -13.03 9.39
CA LEU A 226 -17.30 -13.94 10.52
C LEU A 226 -18.74 -14.37 10.86
N ASN A 227 -19.73 -13.50 10.58
CA ASN A 227 -21.14 -13.78 10.84
C ASN A 227 -21.83 -14.56 9.73
N MET A 228 -21.36 -14.45 8.47
CA MET A 228 -22.03 -15.10 7.33
C MET A 228 -21.46 -16.48 6.99
N ASP A 229 -20.19 -16.71 7.28
CA ASP A 229 -19.49 -17.95 6.94
C ASP A 229 -19.29 -18.84 8.19
N SER A 230 -19.14 -20.15 7.99
CA SER A 230 -18.76 -21.06 9.07
C SER A 230 -17.35 -20.74 9.59
N ASP A 231 -17.11 -20.97 10.90
CA ASP A 231 -15.79 -20.79 11.49
C ASP A 231 -14.80 -21.82 10.93
N CYS A 232 -13.88 -21.33 10.12
CA CYS A 232 -12.75 -22.11 9.61
C CYS A 232 -11.58 -21.15 9.33
N VAL A 233 -10.38 -21.71 9.16
CA VAL A 233 -9.18 -20.91 8.91
C VAL A 233 -9.32 -19.98 7.70
N LYS A 234 -9.97 -20.43 6.64
CA LYS A 234 -10.26 -19.63 5.44
C LYS A 234 -11.08 -18.38 5.79
N THR A 235 -12.16 -18.57 6.54
CA THR A 235 -13.03 -17.47 6.99
C THR A 235 -12.25 -16.48 7.87
N ARG A 236 -11.52 -16.98 8.87
CA ARG A 236 -10.70 -16.14 9.76
C ARG A 236 -9.64 -15.37 8.97
N ALA A 237 -8.92 -16.00 8.06
CA ALA A 237 -7.88 -15.35 7.26
C ALA A 237 -8.41 -14.16 6.44
N LYS A 238 -9.56 -14.34 5.78
CA LYS A 238 -10.24 -13.25 5.05
C LYS A 238 -10.74 -12.15 5.97
N ALA A 239 -11.39 -12.54 7.06
CA ALA A 239 -12.01 -11.62 8.01
C ALA A 239 -10.98 -10.72 8.70
N TYR A 240 -9.86 -11.28 9.17
CA TYR A 240 -8.79 -10.52 9.81
C TYR A 240 -8.11 -9.55 8.83
N ALA A 241 -7.83 -9.96 7.59
CA ALA A 241 -7.27 -9.07 6.58
C ALA A 241 -8.24 -7.92 6.23
N ALA A 242 -9.54 -8.23 6.09
CA ALA A 242 -10.57 -7.22 5.86
C ALA A 242 -10.70 -6.26 7.04
N ALA A 243 -10.73 -6.77 8.28
CA ALA A 243 -10.84 -5.97 9.49
C ALA A 243 -9.66 -5.00 9.66
N GLY A 244 -8.43 -5.45 9.38
CA GLY A 244 -7.27 -4.58 9.36
C GLY A 244 -7.39 -3.42 8.36
N SER A 245 -7.97 -3.68 7.19
CA SER A 245 -8.29 -2.63 6.23
C SER A 245 -9.46 -1.75 6.67
N ASP A 246 -10.53 -2.32 7.27
CA ASP A 246 -11.62 -1.54 7.84
C ASP A 246 -11.07 -0.52 8.84
N ALA A 247 -10.25 -0.96 9.79
CA ALA A 247 -9.61 -0.08 10.78
C ALA A 247 -8.73 0.98 10.11
N ARG A 248 -7.81 0.55 9.22
CA ARG A 248 -6.86 1.45 8.56
C ARG A 248 -7.54 2.54 7.72
N MET A 249 -8.58 2.18 6.97
CA MET A 249 -9.27 3.13 6.07
C MET A 249 -10.21 4.09 6.80
N ASN A 250 -10.51 3.82 8.05
CA ASN A 250 -11.52 4.56 8.81
C ASN A 250 -10.95 5.15 10.11
N GLY A 251 -9.68 5.55 10.12
CA GLY A 251 -9.09 6.41 11.13
C GLY A 251 -8.41 5.72 12.30
N CYS A 252 -8.18 4.40 12.24
CA CYS A 252 -7.34 3.75 13.24
C CYS A 252 -5.90 4.26 13.16
N GLU A 253 -5.35 4.62 14.31
CA GLU A 253 -4.03 5.26 14.45
C GLU A 253 -2.89 4.25 14.64
N LEU A 254 -3.19 2.94 14.60
CA LEU A 254 -2.15 1.93 14.67
C LEU A 254 -1.33 1.90 13.37
N PRO A 255 0.00 1.79 13.49
CA PRO A 255 0.86 1.69 12.33
C PRO A 255 0.68 0.35 11.60
N VAL A 256 0.97 0.34 10.32
CA VAL A 256 1.07 -0.86 9.48
C VAL A 256 2.42 -0.92 8.81
N VAL A 257 2.91 -2.11 8.48
CA VAL A 257 4.01 -2.27 7.54
C VAL A 257 3.41 -2.45 6.16
N ILE A 258 3.76 -1.52 5.26
CA ILE A 258 3.27 -1.48 3.89
C ILE A 258 3.95 -2.54 3.01
N ASN A 259 3.41 -2.77 1.82
CA ASN A 259 4.05 -3.47 0.72
C ASN A 259 3.72 -2.73 -0.57
N SER A 260 4.73 -2.47 -1.40
CA SER A 260 4.58 -1.74 -2.67
C SER A 260 3.81 -0.41 -2.49
N GLY A 261 4.18 0.37 -1.47
CA GLY A 261 3.60 1.68 -1.18
C GLY A 261 2.19 1.65 -0.55
N SER A 262 1.62 0.49 -0.20
CA SER A 262 0.26 0.39 0.33
C SER A 262 0.17 -0.47 1.59
N GLY A 263 -0.41 0.10 2.67
CA GLY A 263 -0.69 -0.65 3.90
C GLY A 263 -1.72 -1.76 3.70
N ASN A 264 -2.71 -1.54 2.84
CA ASN A 264 -3.68 -2.58 2.49
C ASN A 264 -3.01 -3.79 1.81
N GLN A 265 -2.02 -3.57 0.96
CA GLN A 265 -1.24 -4.66 0.37
C GLN A 265 -0.39 -5.36 1.44
N GLY A 266 0.27 -4.60 2.32
CA GLY A 266 1.03 -5.17 3.44
C GLY A 266 0.18 -6.03 4.37
N ILE A 267 -1.03 -5.58 4.73
CA ILE A 267 -2.00 -6.37 5.51
C ILE A 267 -2.39 -7.64 4.73
N THR A 268 -2.71 -7.51 3.45
CA THR A 268 -3.24 -8.61 2.64
C THR A 268 -2.22 -9.73 2.40
N CYS A 269 -0.94 -9.40 2.17
CA CYS A 269 0.10 -10.41 1.95
C CYS A 269 0.63 -11.01 3.27
N CYS A 270 0.37 -10.38 4.43
CA CYS A 270 0.86 -10.82 5.73
C CYS A 270 -0.21 -11.56 6.55
N VAL A 271 -1.33 -10.89 6.86
CA VAL A 271 -2.31 -11.37 7.84
C VAL A 271 -2.89 -12.76 7.52
N PRO A 272 -3.33 -13.07 6.28
CA PRO A 272 -3.81 -14.41 5.96
C PRO A 272 -2.75 -15.50 6.17
N VAL A 273 -1.49 -15.20 5.85
CA VAL A 273 -0.36 -16.14 6.01
C VAL A 273 -0.12 -16.40 7.50
N VAL A 274 -0.14 -15.37 8.34
CA VAL A 274 0.01 -15.52 9.82
C VAL A 274 -1.14 -16.34 10.41
N VAL A 275 -2.38 -16.10 9.99
CA VAL A 275 -3.55 -16.85 10.45
C VAL A 275 -3.42 -18.33 10.09
N TYR A 276 -3.00 -18.65 8.86
CA TYR A 276 -2.76 -20.04 8.45
C TYR A 276 -1.57 -20.67 9.18
N ALA A 277 -0.47 -19.95 9.38
CA ALA A 277 0.69 -20.46 10.12
C ALA A 277 0.31 -20.86 11.54
N LYS A 278 -0.54 -20.05 12.20
CA LYS A 278 -1.05 -20.36 13.53
C LYS A 278 -1.97 -21.59 13.54
N GLU A 279 -2.86 -21.72 12.57
CA GLU A 279 -3.77 -22.87 12.45
C GLU A 279 -3.03 -24.17 12.20
N LEU A 280 -1.94 -24.12 11.42
CA LEU A 280 -1.13 -25.28 11.05
C LEU A 280 -0.02 -25.60 12.06
N ASP A 281 0.07 -24.86 13.17
CA ASP A 281 1.12 -24.99 14.19
C ASP A 281 2.54 -24.94 13.57
N CYS A 282 2.74 -24.02 12.61
CA CYS A 282 4.01 -23.86 11.90
C CYS A 282 5.07 -23.26 12.81
N THR A 283 6.34 -23.61 12.58
CA THR A 283 7.45 -22.97 13.25
C THR A 283 7.60 -21.51 12.82
N GLN A 284 8.26 -20.69 13.65
CA GLN A 284 8.53 -19.30 13.32
C GLN A 284 9.37 -19.17 12.03
N GLU A 285 10.31 -20.07 11.80
CA GLU A 285 11.10 -20.10 10.57
C GLU A 285 10.22 -20.36 9.34
N GLN A 286 9.30 -21.32 9.41
CA GLN A 286 8.35 -21.59 8.32
C GLN A 286 7.50 -20.36 8.01
N LEU A 287 7.03 -19.65 9.04
CA LEU A 287 6.29 -18.40 8.88
C LEU A 287 7.13 -17.33 8.18
N TYR A 288 8.37 -17.10 8.62
CA TYR A 288 9.23 -16.10 7.98
C TYR A 288 9.47 -16.43 6.51
N ARG A 289 9.79 -17.68 6.16
CA ARG A 289 10.00 -18.10 4.77
C ARG A 289 8.74 -17.93 3.92
N ALA A 290 7.57 -18.25 4.46
CA ALA A 290 6.27 -18.02 3.80
C ALA A 290 6.01 -16.52 3.58
N LEU A 291 6.36 -15.65 4.54
CA LEU A 291 6.22 -14.20 4.41
C LEU A 291 7.23 -13.62 3.42
N VAL A 292 8.47 -14.10 3.38
CA VAL A 292 9.44 -13.72 2.33
C VAL A 292 8.87 -14.01 0.95
N LEU A 293 8.37 -15.24 0.73
CA LEU A 293 7.74 -15.64 -0.52
C LEU A 293 6.55 -14.74 -0.85
N SER A 294 5.63 -14.55 0.09
CA SER A 294 4.45 -13.72 -0.10
C SER A 294 4.81 -12.27 -0.43
N ASN A 295 5.66 -11.63 0.38
CA ASN A 295 6.02 -10.23 0.16
C ASN A 295 6.71 -9.99 -1.20
N LEU A 296 7.73 -10.79 -1.53
CA LEU A 296 8.45 -10.64 -2.81
C LEU A 296 7.55 -10.95 -4.01
N THR A 297 6.63 -11.92 -3.90
CA THR A 297 5.65 -12.21 -4.95
C THR A 297 4.69 -11.02 -5.16
N ALA A 298 4.19 -10.40 -4.07
CA ALA A 298 3.34 -9.21 -4.15
C ALA A 298 4.07 -8.05 -4.83
N ILE A 299 5.32 -7.79 -4.44
CA ILE A 299 6.17 -6.74 -5.02
C ILE A 299 6.39 -7.02 -6.52
N TYR A 300 6.74 -8.24 -6.89
CA TYR A 300 6.97 -8.63 -8.27
C TYR A 300 5.75 -8.38 -9.16
N ILE A 301 4.58 -8.86 -8.77
CA ILE A 301 3.33 -8.64 -9.52
C ILE A 301 3.03 -7.14 -9.60
N LYS A 302 3.19 -6.41 -8.50
CA LYS A 302 2.87 -4.98 -8.45
C LYS A 302 3.83 -4.12 -9.27
N THR A 303 5.10 -4.49 -9.39
CA THR A 303 6.10 -3.80 -10.21
C THR A 303 5.64 -3.66 -11.67
N GLY A 304 5.07 -4.72 -12.26
CA GLY A 304 4.54 -4.67 -13.63
C GLY A 304 3.27 -3.82 -13.79
N ILE A 305 2.43 -3.76 -12.74
CA ILE A 305 1.18 -2.98 -12.73
C ILE A 305 1.46 -1.47 -12.59
N GLY A 306 2.52 -1.12 -11.87
CA GLY A 306 2.91 0.26 -11.59
C GLY A 306 2.16 0.88 -10.41
N THR A 307 2.57 2.11 -10.06
CA THR A 307 2.04 2.88 -8.93
C THR A 307 0.66 3.46 -9.29
N LEU A 308 -0.28 3.46 -8.32
CA LEU A 308 -1.60 4.12 -8.42
C LEU A 308 -2.46 3.76 -9.66
N SER A 309 -2.24 2.58 -10.26
CA SER A 309 -3.05 2.07 -11.37
C SER A 309 -4.54 1.89 -10.98
N ALA A 310 -5.42 1.87 -11.97
CA ALA A 310 -6.79 1.40 -11.79
C ALA A 310 -6.88 -0.12 -11.54
N PHE A 311 -5.81 -0.88 -11.71
CA PHE A 311 -5.76 -2.28 -11.30
C PHE A 311 -5.49 -2.37 -9.79
N CYS A 312 -6.38 -2.99 -9.04
CA CYS A 312 -6.31 -3.04 -7.58
C CYS A 312 -5.10 -3.86 -7.09
N GLY A 313 -4.20 -3.23 -6.32
CA GLY A 313 -3.03 -3.89 -5.74
C GLY A 313 -3.37 -4.99 -4.72
N ALA A 314 -4.59 -5.00 -4.17
CA ALA A 314 -5.05 -6.10 -3.31
C ALA A 314 -5.02 -7.44 -4.04
N VAL A 315 -5.22 -7.48 -5.37
CA VAL A 315 -5.15 -8.71 -6.18
C VAL A 315 -3.74 -9.29 -6.15
N SER A 316 -2.72 -8.46 -6.34
CA SER A 316 -1.31 -8.88 -6.23
C SER A 316 -1.01 -9.47 -4.86
N ALA A 317 -1.43 -8.77 -3.81
CA ALA A 317 -1.20 -9.19 -2.43
C ALA A 317 -1.99 -10.45 -2.05
N GLY A 318 -3.23 -10.62 -2.55
CA GLY A 318 -4.03 -11.81 -2.32
C GLY A 318 -3.47 -13.06 -3.02
N ALA A 319 -3.01 -12.93 -4.28
CA ALA A 319 -2.32 -14.00 -4.98
C ALA A 319 -1.02 -14.41 -4.26
N ALA A 320 -0.28 -13.44 -3.77
CA ALA A 320 0.94 -13.63 -3.00
C ALA A 320 0.67 -14.29 -1.63
N ALA A 321 -0.40 -13.90 -0.93
CA ALA A 321 -0.83 -14.58 0.30
C ALA A 321 -1.18 -16.04 0.03
N GLY A 322 -1.85 -16.33 -1.08
CA GLY A 322 -2.11 -17.70 -1.53
C GLY A 322 -0.82 -18.52 -1.71
N ALA A 323 0.23 -17.92 -2.30
CA ALA A 323 1.55 -18.54 -2.43
C ALA A 323 2.19 -18.84 -1.06
N GLY A 324 2.14 -17.88 -0.11
CA GLY A 324 2.59 -18.08 1.27
C GLY A 324 1.83 -19.19 1.99
N ILE A 325 0.51 -19.25 1.83
CA ILE A 325 -0.34 -20.31 2.40
C ILE A 325 0.02 -21.66 1.78
N ALA A 326 0.18 -21.75 0.45
CA ALA A 326 0.61 -23.00 -0.19
C ALA A 326 1.96 -23.47 0.33
N TYR A 327 2.89 -22.53 0.58
CA TYR A 327 4.18 -22.85 1.20
C TYR A 327 4.01 -23.49 2.59
N LEU A 328 3.18 -22.91 3.47
CA LEU A 328 2.93 -23.44 4.81
C LEU A 328 2.35 -24.87 4.79
N HIS A 329 1.66 -25.23 3.73
CA HIS A 329 1.18 -26.60 3.48
C HIS A 329 2.25 -27.51 2.84
N ASN A 330 3.52 -27.12 2.87
CA ASN A 330 4.65 -27.80 2.22
C ASN A 330 4.47 -27.95 0.69
N GLY A 331 3.84 -26.96 0.07
CA GLY A 331 3.62 -26.93 -1.37
C GLY A 331 4.93 -26.86 -2.15
N THR A 332 4.98 -27.57 -3.26
CA THR A 332 6.10 -27.51 -4.22
C THR A 332 6.09 -26.21 -5.00
N TYR A 333 7.22 -25.87 -5.67
CA TYR A 333 7.28 -24.72 -6.57
C TYR A 333 6.15 -24.73 -7.60
N LYS A 334 5.79 -25.90 -8.14
CA LYS A 334 4.70 -26.05 -9.10
C LYS A 334 3.33 -25.67 -8.48
N GLU A 335 3.06 -26.05 -7.22
CA GLU A 335 1.84 -25.66 -6.51
C GLU A 335 1.80 -24.14 -6.29
N ILE A 336 2.92 -23.52 -5.97
CA ILE A 336 3.04 -22.06 -5.82
C ILE A 336 2.71 -21.35 -7.15
N GLN A 337 3.30 -21.81 -8.27
CA GLN A 337 3.04 -21.23 -9.59
C GLN A 337 1.55 -21.26 -9.95
N HIS A 338 0.93 -22.43 -9.82
CA HIS A 338 -0.50 -22.56 -10.14
C HIS A 338 -1.41 -21.80 -9.18
N THR A 339 -1.05 -21.72 -7.90
CA THR A 339 -1.78 -20.90 -6.94
C THR A 339 -1.83 -19.43 -7.37
N ILE A 340 -0.68 -18.88 -7.77
CA ILE A 340 -0.57 -17.48 -8.23
C ILE A 340 -1.36 -17.28 -9.53
N VAL A 341 -1.16 -18.16 -10.53
CA VAL A 341 -1.86 -18.07 -11.82
C VAL A 341 -3.37 -18.15 -11.64
N ASN A 342 -3.87 -19.13 -10.86
CA ASN A 342 -5.28 -19.28 -10.58
C ASN A 342 -5.86 -18.01 -9.90
N ALA A 343 -5.19 -17.49 -8.88
CA ALA A 343 -5.65 -16.29 -8.17
C ALA A 343 -5.72 -15.06 -9.09
N LEU A 344 -4.70 -14.85 -9.91
CA LEU A 344 -4.64 -13.74 -10.87
C LEU A 344 -5.71 -13.85 -11.96
N ALA A 345 -6.01 -15.05 -12.43
CA ALA A 345 -7.07 -15.28 -13.40
C ALA A 345 -8.46 -15.03 -12.82
N ILE A 346 -8.70 -15.38 -11.53
CA ILE A 346 -9.99 -15.18 -10.86
C ILE A 346 -10.32 -13.69 -10.73
N LEU A 347 -9.35 -12.84 -10.38
CA LEU A 347 -9.60 -11.42 -10.03
C LEU A 347 -8.92 -10.39 -10.96
N SER A 348 -8.59 -10.77 -12.19
CA SER A 348 -7.86 -9.94 -13.14
C SER A 348 -8.55 -8.62 -13.53
N GLY A 349 -9.80 -8.40 -13.15
CA GLY A 349 -10.55 -7.20 -13.48
C GLY A 349 -10.93 -6.32 -12.28
N THR A 350 -10.42 -6.57 -11.09
CA THR A 350 -10.78 -5.76 -9.91
C THR A 350 -10.24 -4.34 -10.02
N ILE A 351 -11.14 -3.35 -9.98
CA ILE A 351 -10.82 -1.94 -10.16
C ILE A 351 -10.40 -1.30 -8.82
N CYS A 352 -9.34 -0.48 -8.87
CA CYS A 352 -8.95 0.45 -7.82
C CYS A 352 -9.52 1.84 -8.12
N ASP A 353 -10.56 2.22 -7.38
CA ASP A 353 -11.26 3.50 -7.46
C ASP A 353 -10.99 4.40 -6.23
N GLY A 354 -9.79 4.31 -5.67
CA GLY A 354 -9.32 5.09 -4.54
C GLY A 354 -9.46 4.39 -3.18
N ALA A 355 -8.84 4.96 -2.15
CA ALA A 355 -8.84 4.43 -0.79
C ALA A 355 -10.17 4.77 -0.09
N LYS A 356 -10.84 3.75 0.46
CA LYS A 356 -12.15 3.90 1.14
C LYS A 356 -12.57 2.60 1.83
N ALA A 357 -13.69 2.62 2.56
CA ALA A 357 -14.21 1.49 3.30
C ALA A 357 -14.38 0.21 2.46
N SER A 358 -14.78 0.33 1.16
CA SER A 358 -14.95 -0.85 0.28
C SER A 358 -13.64 -1.59 -0.04
N CYS A 359 -12.46 -1.02 0.29
CA CYS A 359 -11.18 -1.72 0.16
C CYS A 359 -11.15 -3.01 0.98
N ALA A 360 -11.76 -3.03 2.17
CA ALA A 360 -11.83 -4.22 3.01
C ALA A 360 -12.50 -5.41 2.30
N ALA A 361 -13.60 -5.17 1.58
CA ALA A 361 -14.27 -6.22 0.80
C ALA A 361 -13.42 -6.71 -0.38
N LYS A 362 -12.71 -5.80 -1.06
CA LYS A 362 -11.77 -6.17 -2.15
C LYS A 362 -10.61 -7.02 -1.63
N ILE A 363 -10.10 -6.71 -0.42
CA ILE A 363 -9.07 -7.49 0.26
C ILE A 363 -9.57 -8.89 0.60
N ALA A 364 -10.76 -8.99 1.20
CA ALA A 364 -11.37 -10.29 1.48
C ALA A 364 -11.50 -11.16 0.24
N SER A 365 -12.00 -10.59 -0.86
CA SER A 365 -12.12 -11.28 -2.15
C SER A 365 -10.76 -11.68 -2.71
N SER A 366 -9.73 -10.84 -2.55
CA SER A 366 -8.39 -11.12 -3.04
C SER A 366 -7.71 -12.24 -2.24
N ALA A 367 -7.84 -12.22 -0.92
CA ALA A 367 -7.37 -13.31 -0.06
C ALA A 367 -8.12 -14.63 -0.36
N ASP A 368 -9.44 -14.55 -0.59
CA ASP A 368 -10.24 -15.70 -0.99
C ASP A 368 -9.79 -16.30 -2.32
N ALA A 369 -9.48 -15.46 -3.32
CA ALA A 369 -8.95 -15.92 -4.61
C ALA A 369 -7.58 -16.61 -4.46
N GLY A 370 -6.69 -16.07 -3.62
CA GLY A 370 -5.41 -16.71 -3.30
C GLY A 370 -5.59 -18.09 -2.67
N ILE A 371 -6.47 -18.19 -1.67
CA ILE A 371 -6.80 -19.46 -1.02
C ILE A 371 -7.48 -20.42 -2.01
N MET A 372 -8.43 -19.94 -2.80
CA MET A 372 -9.10 -20.73 -3.84
C MET A 372 -8.09 -21.27 -4.86
N GLY A 373 -7.15 -20.44 -5.31
CA GLY A 373 -6.11 -20.83 -6.25
C GLY A 373 -5.27 -22.01 -5.76
N TYR A 374 -4.92 -22.02 -4.46
CA TYR A 374 -4.25 -23.16 -3.81
C TYR A 374 -5.12 -24.40 -3.77
N TYR A 375 -6.36 -24.31 -3.30
CA TYR A 375 -7.26 -25.46 -3.22
C TYR A 375 -7.66 -26.01 -4.58
N MET A 376 -7.75 -25.19 -5.61
CA MET A 376 -7.93 -25.67 -7.00
C MET A 376 -6.85 -26.66 -7.37
N TYR A 377 -5.58 -26.27 -7.18
CA TYR A 377 -4.46 -27.15 -7.55
C TYR A 377 -4.44 -28.43 -6.68
N LYS A 378 -4.72 -28.33 -5.38
CA LYS A 378 -4.84 -29.51 -4.48
C LYS A 378 -5.91 -30.52 -4.97
N ASN A 379 -6.96 -30.00 -5.61
CA ASN A 379 -8.01 -30.82 -6.24
C ASN A 379 -7.70 -31.17 -7.71
N LYS A 380 -6.47 -30.97 -8.15
CA LYS A 380 -6.01 -31.25 -9.53
C LYS A 380 -6.74 -30.41 -10.58
N GLN A 381 -7.16 -29.21 -10.21
CA GLN A 381 -7.80 -28.23 -11.09
C GLN A 381 -6.90 -27.01 -11.22
N GLN A 382 -6.87 -26.43 -12.41
CA GLN A 382 -6.09 -25.21 -12.72
C GLN A 382 -6.62 -24.56 -13.99
N PHE A 383 -6.29 -23.30 -14.19
CA PHE A 383 -6.41 -22.65 -15.49
C PHE A 383 -5.17 -22.93 -16.35
N TYR A 384 -5.37 -23.00 -17.65
CA TYR A 384 -4.32 -23.38 -18.61
C TYR A 384 -3.93 -22.22 -19.51
N ALA A 385 -2.74 -22.31 -20.11
CA ALA A 385 -2.31 -21.36 -21.11
C ALA A 385 -3.33 -21.26 -22.26
N GLY A 386 -3.72 -20.01 -22.56
CA GLY A 386 -4.79 -19.73 -23.53
C GLY A 386 -6.17 -19.50 -22.89
N ASP A 387 -6.34 -19.74 -21.58
CA ASP A 387 -7.53 -19.34 -20.83
C ASP A 387 -7.49 -17.83 -20.56
N GLY A 388 -7.93 -17.03 -21.52
CA GLY A 388 -7.89 -15.58 -21.44
C GLY A 388 -6.48 -15.02 -21.33
N ILE A 389 -6.14 -14.40 -20.19
CA ILE A 389 -4.82 -13.77 -19.95
C ILE A 389 -3.76 -14.73 -19.42
N VAL A 390 -4.12 -16.00 -19.14
CA VAL A 390 -3.19 -17.00 -18.63
C VAL A 390 -2.21 -17.41 -19.73
N ALA A 391 -0.91 -17.28 -19.45
CA ALA A 391 0.17 -17.61 -20.34
C ALA A 391 0.81 -18.98 -20.02
N HIS A 392 1.89 -19.36 -20.72
CA HIS A 392 2.56 -20.65 -20.54
C HIS A 392 3.33 -20.77 -19.23
N SER A 393 3.74 -19.64 -18.65
CA SER A 393 4.45 -19.59 -17.37
C SER A 393 3.80 -18.61 -16.39
N VAL A 394 4.13 -18.74 -15.11
CA VAL A 394 3.69 -17.78 -14.07
C VAL A 394 4.26 -16.39 -14.35
N ASP A 395 5.51 -16.29 -14.77
CA ASP A 395 6.16 -15.02 -15.07
C ASP A 395 5.49 -14.31 -16.26
N GLU A 396 5.20 -15.02 -17.34
CA GLU A 396 4.45 -14.47 -18.48
C GLU A 396 3.03 -14.04 -18.09
N THR A 397 2.35 -14.81 -17.23
CA THR A 397 1.02 -14.43 -16.73
C THR A 397 1.10 -13.15 -15.88
N ILE A 398 2.13 -13.02 -15.02
CA ILE A 398 2.40 -11.79 -14.25
C ILE A 398 2.67 -10.62 -15.19
N GLN A 399 3.44 -10.81 -16.28
CA GLN A 399 3.69 -9.77 -17.28
C GLN A 399 2.42 -9.34 -18.00
N ASN A 400 1.51 -10.28 -18.35
CA ASN A 400 0.20 -9.95 -18.93
C ASN A 400 -0.65 -9.10 -17.97
N ILE A 401 -0.69 -9.46 -16.69
CA ILE A 401 -1.35 -8.67 -15.65
C ILE A 401 -0.70 -7.28 -15.51
N GLY A 402 0.62 -7.21 -15.55
CA GLY A 402 1.37 -5.96 -15.53
C GLY A 402 0.99 -5.06 -16.70
N THR A 403 0.97 -5.60 -17.92
CA THR A 403 0.59 -4.86 -19.13
C THR A 403 -0.88 -4.38 -19.07
N LEU A 404 -1.78 -5.25 -18.62
CA LEU A 404 -3.18 -4.86 -18.42
C LEU A 404 -3.31 -3.70 -17.41
N GLY A 405 -2.62 -3.79 -16.27
CA GLY A 405 -2.68 -2.78 -15.22
C GLY A 405 -2.00 -1.45 -15.60
N SER A 406 -0.82 -1.51 -16.24
CA SER A 406 -0.03 -0.32 -16.58
C SER A 406 -0.48 0.37 -17.86
N GLN A 407 -0.97 -0.37 -18.86
CA GLN A 407 -1.35 0.17 -20.16
C GLN A 407 -2.84 0.03 -20.46
N GLY A 408 -3.42 -1.15 -20.24
CA GLY A 408 -4.80 -1.43 -20.59
C GLY A 408 -5.82 -0.66 -19.76
N MET A 409 -5.48 -0.31 -18.52
CA MET A 409 -6.38 0.39 -17.60
C MET A 409 -6.14 1.92 -17.49
N LEU A 410 -5.32 2.51 -18.35
CA LEU A 410 -5.08 3.98 -18.33
C LEU A 410 -6.38 4.76 -18.50
N GLN A 411 -7.15 4.49 -19.56
CA GLN A 411 -8.43 5.16 -19.79
C GLN A 411 -9.46 4.88 -18.69
N THR A 412 -9.42 3.69 -18.08
CA THR A 412 -10.26 3.36 -16.93
C THR A 412 -9.90 4.24 -15.74
N ASN A 413 -8.61 4.45 -15.49
CA ASN A 413 -8.13 5.33 -14.42
C ASN A 413 -8.59 6.78 -14.64
N ASP A 414 -8.40 7.30 -15.85
CA ASP A 414 -8.79 8.67 -16.20
C ASP A 414 -10.31 8.86 -16.03
N LYS A 415 -11.10 7.86 -16.45
CA LYS A 415 -12.55 7.92 -16.31
C LYS A 415 -13.03 7.88 -14.86
N ILE A 416 -12.35 7.12 -14.00
CA ILE A 416 -12.62 7.10 -12.56
C ILE A 416 -12.30 8.48 -11.95
N ILE A 417 -11.17 9.09 -12.32
CA ILE A 417 -10.76 10.41 -11.85
C ILE A 417 -11.82 11.46 -12.26
N GLU A 418 -12.24 11.48 -13.54
CA GLU A 418 -13.30 12.36 -14.02
C GLU A 418 -14.60 12.22 -13.21
N MET A 419 -15.06 10.97 -12.98
CA MET A 419 -16.26 10.70 -12.18
C MET A 419 -16.13 11.23 -10.76
N MET A 420 -14.96 11.11 -10.16
CA MET A 420 -14.73 11.55 -8.77
C MET A 420 -14.63 13.07 -8.66
N ILE A 421 -14.01 13.74 -9.63
CA ILE A 421 -13.91 15.21 -9.65
C ILE A 421 -15.30 15.84 -9.93
N SER A 422 -16.13 15.22 -10.78
CA SER A 422 -17.46 15.75 -11.13
C SER A 422 -18.57 15.48 -10.10
N CYS A 423 -18.29 14.75 -9.02
CA CYS A 423 -19.22 14.44 -7.93
C CYS A 423 -19.14 15.43 -6.75
N ASP A 424 -18.81 16.70 -6.99
CA ASP A 424 -18.86 17.80 -5.99
C ASP A 424 -20.12 18.63 -6.11
#